data_78b782f9f3640b65a9b940eb2ebe00ca
#
_entry.id   78b782f9f3640b65a9b940eb2ebe00ca
#
_cell.length_a   1.000
_cell.length_b   1.000
_cell.length_c   1.000
_cell.angle_alpha   90.00
_cell.angle_beta   90.00
_cell.angle_gamma   90.00
#
_symmetry.space_group_name_H-M   'P 1'
#
loop_
_entity.id
_entity.type
_entity.pdbx_description
1 polymer ?
#
loop_
_entity_poly.entity_id
_entity_poly.type
_entity_poly.pdbx_seq_one_letter_code
_entity_poly.pdbx_strand_id
1 'polypeptide(L)'
;MSEKTLSAKATAKTVRISARKARLVIDLIRNKAVGEAIAILKNTPRAASPIIEKVLMSAVANAEHNFELDTTKLVVSEAFVNEGPTMKRFRPRAKGSASRINKRTSHITIVVKEVEGE
;
A
#
# COMPACT_ATOMS: atom_id res chain seq x y z
N MET A 1 -15.70 15.13 -25.39
CA MET A 1 -14.44 15.65 -24.83
C MET A 1 -13.83 14.61 -23.89
N SER A 2 -12.63 14.17 -24.17
CA SER A 2 -11.99 13.20 -23.33
C SER A 2 -11.41 13.87 -22.09
N GLU A 3 -11.68 13.32 -20.94
CA GLU A 3 -11.09 13.81 -19.71
C GLU A 3 -9.67 13.27 -19.58
N LYS A 4 -8.76 14.15 -19.23
CA LYS A 4 -7.40 13.73 -18.95
C LYS A 4 -7.37 12.94 -17.65
N THR A 5 -6.72 11.79 -17.66
CA THR A 5 -6.53 11.01 -16.44
C THR A 5 -5.52 11.71 -15.55
N LEU A 6 -5.94 12.10 -14.35
CA LEU A 6 -5.09 12.78 -13.38
C LEU A 6 -4.68 11.87 -12.21
N SER A 7 -5.03 10.60 -12.28
CA SER A 7 -4.72 9.67 -11.21
C SER A 7 -4.12 8.38 -11.73
N ALA A 8 -3.35 7.73 -10.90
CA ALA A 8 -2.77 6.42 -11.19
C ALA A 8 -2.78 5.62 -9.90
N LYS A 9 -2.85 4.30 -10.04
CA LYS A 9 -2.87 3.43 -8.87
C LYS A 9 -1.86 2.30 -8.98
N ALA A 10 -1.50 1.76 -7.85
CA ALA A 10 -0.74 0.52 -7.76
C ALA A 10 -1.35 -0.33 -6.66
N THR A 11 -1.36 -1.63 -6.86
CA THR A 11 -1.87 -2.59 -5.91
C THR A 11 -0.86 -3.69 -5.71
N ALA A 12 -0.50 -3.96 -4.46
CA ALA A 12 0.26 -5.15 -4.10
C ALA A 12 -0.71 -6.18 -3.58
N LYS A 13 -0.79 -7.32 -4.23
CA LYS A 13 -1.72 -8.39 -3.85
C LYS A 13 -1.04 -9.43 -3.00
N THR A 14 -1.79 -9.96 -2.05
CA THR A 14 -1.38 -11.11 -1.24
C THR A 14 -0.04 -10.86 -0.51
N VAL A 15 0.07 -9.68 0.08
CA VAL A 15 1.23 -9.33 0.90
C VAL A 15 1.07 -9.99 2.26
N ARG A 16 2.14 -10.58 2.77
CA ARG A 16 2.10 -11.32 4.04
C ARG A 16 2.20 -10.39 5.24
N ILE A 17 1.13 -9.64 5.45
CA ILE A 17 0.98 -8.80 6.63
C ILE A 17 -0.52 -8.70 6.91
N SER A 18 -0.90 -8.61 8.18
CA SER A 18 -2.31 -8.46 8.50
C SER A 18 -2.82 -7.09 8.07
N ALA A 19 -4.06 -7.04 7.61
CA ALA A 19 -4.67 -5.78 7.18
C ALA A 19 -4.69 -4.76 8.34
N ARG A 20 -4.93 -5.22 9.56
CA ARG A 20 -4.94 -4.35 10.74
C ARG A 20 -3.62 -3.62 10.91
N LYS A 21 -2.50 -4.34 10.81
CA LYS A 21 -1.16 -3.73 10.96
C LYS A 21 -0.83 -2.79 9.81
N ALA A 22 -1.20 -3.18 8.59
CA ALA A 22 -0.96 -2.34 7.42
C ALA A 22 -1.79 -1.06 7.47
N ARG A 23 -3.03 -1.13 7.95
CA ARG A 23 -3.91 0.04 8.05
C ARG A 23 -3.37 1.10 9.02
N LEU A 24 -2.71 0.69 10.08
CA LEU A 24 -2.11 1.64 11.03
C LEU A 24 -1.09 2.54 10.33
N VAL A 25 -0.34 1.99 9.40
CA VAL A 25 0.68 2.74 8.67
C VAL A 25 0.07 3.52 7.50
N ILE A 26 -0.81 2.88 6.73
CA ILE A 26 -1.36 3.52 5.54
C ILE A 26 -2.23 4.73 5.86
N ASP A 27 -2.86 4.73 7.04
CA ASP A 27 -3.67 5.87 7.46
C ASP A 27 -2.83 7.13 7.66
N LEU A 28 -1.53 6.98 7.89
CA LEU A 28 -0.63 8.11 8.10
C LEU A 28 -0.34 8.89 6.82
N ILE A 29 -0.47 8.25 5.67
CA ILE A 29 -0.09 8.87 4.39
C ILE A 29 -1.29 9.34 3.57
N ARG A 30 -2.49 9.03 3.99
CA ARG A 30 -3.68 9.42 3.23
C ARG A 30 -3.81 10.95 3.17
N ASN A 31 -4.07 11.48 1.98
CA ASN A 31 -4.20 12.91 1.71
C ASN A 31 -2.91 13.71 1.89
N LYS A 32 -1.76 13.04 1.87
CA LYS A 32 -0.47 13.70 1.95
C LYS A 32 0.17 13.81 0.56
N ALA A 33 0.96 14.85 0.36
CA ALA A 33 1.78 14.93 -0.84
C ALA A 33 2.74 13.74 -0.88
N VAL A 34 3.06 13.26 -2.07
CA VAL A 34 3.88 12.07 -2.22
C VAL A 34 5.23 12.18 -1.48
N GLY A 35 5.91 13.33 -1.62
CA GLY A 35 7.18 13.52 -0.92
C GLY A 35 7.05 13.44 0.59
N GLU A 36 5.99 14.04 1.13
CA GLU A 36 5.69 13.97 2.56
C GLU A 36 5.35 12.54 2.99
N ALA A 37 4.55 11.85 2.19
CA ALA A 37 4.18 10.47 2.47
C ALA A 37 5.41 9.57 2.54
N ILE A 38 6.35 9.72 1.61
CA ILE A 38 7.60 8.95 1.61
C ILE A 38 8.40 9.23 2.89
N ALA A 39 8.51 10.50 3.28
CA ALA A 39 9.22 10.86 4.50
C ALA A 39 8.57 10.24 5.73
N ILE A 40 7.25 10.26 5.80
CA ILE A 40 6.51 9.63 6.90
C ILE A 40 6.80 8.14 6.97
N LEU A 41 6.76 7.44 5.83
CA LEU A 41 7.00 6.01 5.78
C LEU A 41 8.44 5.65 6.20
N LYS A 42 9.41 6.44 5.78
CA LYS A 42 10.81 6.21 6.15
C LYS A 42 11.06 6.41 7.65
N ASN A 43 10.27 7.26 8.28
CA ASN A 43 10.41 7.55 9.70
C ASN A 43 9.47 6.74 10.59
N THR A 44 8.68 5.84 10.02
CA THR A 44 7.76 5.00 10.77
C THR A 44 8.35 3.60 10.91
N PRO A 45 8.82 3.23 12.11
CA PRO A 45 9.53 1.96 12.30
C PRO A 45 8.56 0.77 12.46
N ARG A 46 7.89 0.43 11.37
CA ARG A 46 6.95 -0.70 11.34
C ARG A 46 7.24 -1.58 10.13
N ALA A 47 6.94 -2.86 10.26
CA ALA A 47 7.19 -3.83 9.20
C ALA A 47 6.44 -3.51 7.91
N ALA A 48 5.27 -2.88 8.02
CA ALA A 48 4.47 -2.51 6.85
C ALA A 48 5.04 -1.32 6.08
N SER A 49 5.84 -0.47 6.72
CA SER A 49 6.31 0.76 6.11
C SER A 49 7.08 0.58 4.80
N PRO A 50 8.11 -0.29 4.73
CA PRO A 50 8.80 -0.49 3.46
C PRO A 50 7.92 -1.11 2.38
N ILE A 51 6.97 -1.94 2.76
CA ILE A 51 6.03 -2.56 1.83
C ILE A 51 5.13 -1.48 1.21
N ILE A 52 4.57 -0.62 2.04
CA ILE A 52 3.69 0.46 1.60
C ILE A 52 4.47 1.48 0.78
N GLU A 53 5.70 1.79 1.18
CA GLU A 53 6.56 2.69 0.41
C GLU A 53 6.77 2.15 -1.01
N LYS A 54 7.00 0.87 -1.15
CA LYS A 54 7.17 0.24 -2.46
C LYS A 54 5.92 0.37 -3.32
N VAL A 55 4.74 0.17 -2.74
CA VAL A 55 3.47 0.34 -3.46
C VAL A 55 3.29 1.79 -3.88
N LEU A 56 3.60 2.73 -3.00
CA LEU A 56 3.52 4.16 -3.31
C LEU A 56 4.46 4.52 -4.46
N MET A 57 5.70 4.04 -4.43
CA MET A 57 6.65 4.31 -5.51
C MET A 57 6.18 3.71 -6.83
N SER A 58 5.52 2.55 -6.79
CA SER A 58 4.93 1.96 -7.99
C SER A 58 3.80 2.81 -8.55
N ALA A 59 2.95 3.38 -7.68
CA ALA A 59 1.87 4.27 -8.10
C ALA A 59 2.44 5.54 -8.74
N VAL A 60 3.49 6.10 -8.16
CA VAL A 60 4.18 7.29 -8.71
C VAL A 60 4.77 6.98 -10.06
N ALA A 61 5.43 5.83 -10.20
CA ALA A 61 6.00 5.42 -11.49
C ALA A 61 4.92 5.23 -12.55
N ASN A 62 3.79 4.65 -12.18
CA ASN A 62 2.66 4.50 -13.10
C ASN A 62 2.12 5.86 -13.55
N ALA A 63 2.04 6.81 -12.63
CA ALA A 63 1.58 8.16 -12.94
C ALA A 63 2.52 8.84 -13.94
N GLU A 64 3.81 8.75 -13.70
CA GLU A 64 4.81 9.38 -14.56
C GLU A 64 4.90 8.72 -15.93
N HIS A 65 5.02 7.39 -15.97
CA HIS A 65 5.31 6.69 -17.22
C HIS A 65 4.07 6.38 -18.07
N ASN A 66 2.94 6.12 -17.44
CA ASN A 66 1.74 5.74 -18.18
C ASN A 66 0.82 6.90 -18.49
N PHE A 67 0.83 7.93 -17.67
CA PHE A 67 -0.09 9.06 -17.81
C PHE A 67 0.60 10.41 -17.91
N GLU A 68 1.94 10.42 -17.88
CA GLU A 68 2.74 11.64 -18.01
C GLU A 68 2.39 12.73 -16.98
N LEU A 69 2.03 12.29 -15.76
CA LEU A 69 1.68 13.24 -14.72
C LEU A 69 2.95 13.82 -14.06
N ASP A 70 2.81 15.03 -13.56
CA ASP A 70 3.91 15.72 -12.86
C ASP A 70 4.03 15.16 -11.45
N THR A 71 5.13 14.46 -11.18
CA THR A 71 5.34 13.82 -9.87
C THR A 71 5.44 14.82 -8.73
N THR A 72 5.82 16.07 -9.00
CA THR A 72 5.89 17.09 -7.97
C THR A 72 4.51 17.56 -7.48
N LYS A 73 3.48 17.25 -8.24
CA LYS A 73 2.10 17.64 -7.93
C LYS A 73 1.24 16.48 -7.45
N LEU A 74 1.82 15.31 -7.23
CA LEU A 74 1.06 14.14 -6.82
C LEU A 74 0.80 14.14 -5.32
N VAL A 75 -0.43 13.78 -4.98
CA VAL A 75 -0.84 13.52 -3.59
C VAL A 75 -1.44 12.13 -3.51
N VAL A 76 -1.39 11.54 -2.34
CA VAL A 76 -2.05 10.27 -2.07
C VAL A 76 -3.54 10.55 -1.88
N SER A 77 -4.31 10.33 -2.93
CA SER A 77 -5.74 10.63 -2.88
C SER A 77 -6.54 9.53 -2.20
N GLU A 78 -6.14 8.28 -2.42
CA GLU A 78 -6.77 7.13 -1.79
C GLU A 78 -5.70 6.13 -1.40
N ALA A 79 -5.89 5.52 -0.26
CA ALA A 79 -4.99 4.47 0.22
C ALA A 79 -5.80 3.56 1.12
N PHE A 80 -5.82 2.28 0.80
CA PHE A 80 -6.60 1.33 1.59
C PHE A 80 -5.99 -0.06 1.54
N VAL A 81 -6.37 -0.84 2.52
CA VAL A 81 -5.91 -2.21 2.68
C VAL A 81 -7.14 -3.11 2.80
N ASN A 82 -7.22 -4.08 1.92
CA ASN A 82 -8.27 -5.10 1.98
C ASN A 82 -7.65 -6.41 2.46
N GLU A 83 -8.46 -7.20 3.16
CA GLU A 83 -7.99 -8.51 3.60
C GLU A 83 -7.88 -9.44 2.39
N GLY A 84 -6.74 -10.10 2.30
CA GLY A 84 -6.53 -11.15 1.33
C GLY A 84 -6.85 -12.52 1.91
N PRO A 85 -6.61 -13.58 1.14
CA PRO A 85 -6.87 -14.93 1.65
C PRO A 85 -5.97 -15.26 2.83
N THR A 86 -6.53 -15.95 3.81
CA THR A 86 -5.77 -16.43 4.95
C THR A 86 -5.26 -17.82 4.64
N MET A 87 -3.95 -17.97 4.70
CA MET A 87 -3.33 -19.28 4.52
C MET A 87 -3.31 -20.00 5.86
N LYS A 88 -3.94 -21.17 5.90
CA LYS A 88 -3.97 -21.98 7.10
C LYS A 88 -2.94 -23.07 7.01
N ARG A 89 -2.08 -23.15 7.99
CA ARG A 89 -1.07 -24.20 8.08
C ARG A 89 -1.14 -24.88 9.42
N PHE A 90 -0.79 -26.16 9.45
CA PHE A 90 -0.72 -26.92 10.68
C PHE A 90 0.73 -27.31 10.92
N ARG A 91 1.18 -27.12 12.16
CA ARG A 91 2.47 -27.62 12.60
C ARG A 91 2.24 -28.89 13.37
N PRO A 92 2.81 -30.03 12.93
CA PRO A 92 2.74 -31.23 13.76
C PRO A 92 3.54 -30.97 15.03
N ARG A 93 2.97 -31.44 16.13
CA ARG A 93 3.62 -31.35 17.43
C ARG A 93 3.84 -32.73 17.96
N ALA A 94 4.75 -32.89 18.97
CA ALA A 94 4.93 -34.13 19.67
C ALA A 94 3.60 -34.64 20.18
N LYS A 95 3.39 -35.94 20.21
CA LYS A 95 2.16 -36.61 20.63
C LYS A 95 0.99 -36.47 19.67
N GLY A 96 1.29 -36.19 18.39
CA GLY A 96 0.27 -36.16 17.39
C GLY A 96 -0.66 -34.95 17.36
N SER A 97 -0.47 -33.99 18.26
CA SER A 97 -1.27 -32.77 18.22
C SER A 97 -0.75 -31.84 17.13
N ALA A 98 -1.65 -31.03 16.58
CA ALA A 98 -1.31 -30.06 15.56
C ALA A 98 -1.72 -28.66 16.01
N SER A 99 -0.88 -27.68 15.69
CA SER A 99 -1.13 -26.29 15.98
C SER A 99 -1.53 -25.59 14.70
N ARG A 100 -2.67 -24.90 14.71
CA ARG A 100 -3.13 -24.15 13.55
C ARG A 100 -2.44 -22.79 13.50
N ILE A 101 -1.82 -22.50 12.38
CA ILE A 101 -1.19 -21.21 12.14
C ILE A 101 -1.95 -20.49 11.03
N ASN A 102 -2.50 -19.33 11.36
CA ASN A 102 -3.15 -18.49 10.38
C ASN A 102 -2.17 -17.46 9.86
N LYS A 103 -1.88 -17.52 8.56
CA LYS A 103 -1.04 -16.54 7.90
C LYS A 103 -1.93 -15.60 7.12
N ARG A 104 -2.12 -14.42 7.67
CA ARG A 104 -2.99 -13.42 7.06
C ARG A 104 -2.25 -12.68 5.97
N THR A 105 -2.99 -12.34 4.92
CA THR A 105 -2.46 -11.55 3.81
C THR A 105 -3.33 -10.34 3.59
N SER A 106 -2.81 -9.39 2.85
CA SER A 106 -3.50 -8.14 2.56
C SER A 106 -3.27 -7.74 1.12
N HIS A 107 -4.24 -7.01 0.58
CA HIS A 107 -4.10 -6.32 -0.69
C HIS A 107 -4.01 -4.84 -0.40
N ILE A 108 -2.90 -4.22 -0.78
CA ILE A 108 -2.64 -2.81 -0.50
C ILE A 108 -2.79 -2.03 -1.79
N THR A 109 -3.65 -1.01 -1.78
CA THR A 109 -3.89 -0.17 -2.94
C THR A 109 -3.61 1.28 -2.59
N ILE A 110 -2.84 1.95 -3.44
CA ILE A 110 -2.57 3.38 -3.31
C ILE A 110 -2.91 4.05 -4.62
N VAL A 111 -3.70 5.11 -4.56
CA VAL A 111 -4.03 5.95 -5.70
C VAL A 111 -3.39 7.30 -5.47
N VAL A 112 -2.59 7.74 -6.44
CA VAL A 112 -2.01 9.08 -6.45
C VAL A 112 -2.72 9.91 -7.50
N LYS A 113 -2.88 11.19 -7.22
CA LYS A 113 -3.60 12.11 -8.08
C LYS A 113 -2.79 13.38 -8.24
N GLU A 114 -2.73 13.89 -9.46
CA GLU A 114 -2.15 15.19 -9.70
C GLU A 114 -3.13 16.27 -9.27
N VAL A 115 -2.67 17.19 -8.45
CA VAL A 115 -3.47 18.33 -8.03
C VAL A 115 -2.87 19.59 -8.64
N GLU A 116 -3.74 20.50 -9.03
CA GLU A 116 -3.28 21.79 -9.53
C GLU A 116 -2.81 22.59 -8.33
N GLY A 117 -1.50 22.86 -8.29
CA GLY A 117 -0.93 23.72 -7.27
C GLY A 117 -1.18 25.17 -7.62
N GLU A 118 -1.47 25.94 -6.63
CA GLU A 118 -1.55 27.38 -6.77
C GLU A 118 -0.23 28.01 -6.39
#